data_4d40fe08c16521ffbc6d2c20417282d9
#
_entry.id   4d40fe08c16521ffbc6d2c20417282d9
#
_cell.length_a   1.000
_cell.length_b   1.000
_cell.length_c   1.000
_cell.angle_alpha   90.00
_cell.angle_beta   90.00
_cell.angle_gamma   90.00
#
_symmetry.space_group_name_H-M   'P 1'
#
loop_
_entity.id
_entity.type
_entity.pdbx_description
1 polymer ?
#
loop_
_entity_poly.entity_id
_entity_poly.type
_entity_poly.pdbx_seq_one_letter_code
_entity_poly.pdbx_strand_id
1 'polypeptide(L)'
;MKKLILLAIALLAAATALPVRAATLVPPGNRSIEQPPVPGASARRTQAMNTTYQAKYRKIYALLKNDAALRSKIQQVSATYGIDPIHMVGAIVGEHTYNVDAYDRLQTYYVKAVSYLSSRLTFSYQGENVSDFVERPEFSSCKEKTSSYELWQCREQVWNRSFRGKTVGTTRFPDDRFGATFFQPLYAGQTFGLGQLNPLTALQMSDMVNKISNLPKLDARNPNQVYKTIMDPDLTLPYVAATLRNSIAAYKKIADFDISGNPGITATLYNVGNPEARAQVLKAENAKRAATRTPLLLPQENYYGWLVNDKLDELKALF
;
A
#
# COMPACT_ATOMS: atom_id res chain seq x y z
N MET A 1 31.57 -7.29 54.54
CA MET A 1 31.79 -6.83 53.14
C MET A 1 30.94 -7.52 52.10
N LYS A 2 30.60 -8.83 52.17
CA LYS A 2 29.75 -9.52 51.15
C LYS A 2 28.28 -9.07 51.10
N LYS A 3 27.67 -8.54 52.16
CA LYS A 3 26.29 -8.07 52.20
C LYS A 3 26.06 -6.68 51.58
N LEU A 4 27.09 -5.81 51.54
CA LEU A 4 27.00 -4.49 50.92
C LEU A 4 27.09 -4.56 49.40
N ILE A 5 27.78 -5.55 48.82
CA ILE A 5 27.93 -5.72 47.37
C ILE A 5 26.62 -6.20 46.71
N LEU A 6 25.86 -7.03 47.43
CA LEU A 6 24.54 -7.51 46.91
C LEU A 6 23.48 -6.41 46.86
N LEU A 7 23.54 -5.41 47.74
CA LEU A 7 22.59 -4.29 47.73
C LEU A 7 22.88 -3.30 46.59
N ALA A 8 24.15 -3.12 46.21
CA ALA A 8 24.56 -2.24 45.11
C ALA A 8 24.16 -2.82 43.74
N ILE A 9 24.15 -4.15 43.55
CA ILE A 9 23.75 -4.82 42.30
C ILE A 9 22.23 -4.78 42.13
N ALA A 10 21.44 -4.86 43.20
CA ALA A 10 19.99 -4.76 43.16
C ALA A 10 19.49 -3.35 42.79
N LEU A 11 20.21 -2.29 43.14
CA LEU A 11 19.86 -0.91 42.76
C LEU A 11 20.22 -0.55 41.31
N LEU A 12 21.22 -1.21 40.71
CA LEU A 12 21.59 -0.96 39.30
C LEU A 12 20.64 -1.63 38.29
N ALA A 13 19.95 -2.70 38.70
CA ALA A 13 19.01 -3.41 37.81
C ALA A 13 17.64 -2.71 37.68
N ALA A 14 17.31 -1.73 38.51
CA ALA A 14 16.03 -1.03 38.48
C ALA A 14 16.00 0.22 37.57
N ALA A 15 17.10 0.55 36.88
CA ALA A 15 17.26 1.87 36.26
C ALA A 15 17.10 1.93 34.73
N THR A 16 16.63 0.87 34.03
CA THR A 16 16.60 0.89 32.56
C THR A 16 15.30 0.46 31.89
N ALA A 17 14.19 0.41 32.60
CA ALA A 17 12.91 0.32 31.94
C ALA A 17 12.48 1.72 31.46
N LEU A 18 12.99 2.17 30.31
CA LEU A 18 12.40 3.32 29.63
C LEU A 18 10.93 2.99 29.38
N PRO A 19 9.98 3.87 29.76
CA PRO A 19 8.58 3.63 29.50
C PRO A 19 8.39 3.50 27.97
N VAL A 20 7.95 2.34 27.53
CA VAL A 20 7.50 2.16 26.15
C VAL A 20 6.32 3.11 25.97
N ARG A 21 6.57 4.24 25.33
CA ARG A 21 5.52 5.21 25.03
C ARG A 21 4.53 4.56 24.04
N ALA A 22 3.29 4.40 24.47
CA ALA A 22 2.25 3.92 23.58
C ALA A 22 2.07 4.88 22.38
N ALA A 23 1.90 4.32 21.19
CA ALA A 23 1.64 5.13 20.00
C ALA A 23 0.34 5.94 20.18
N THR A 24 0.36 7.17 19.70
CA THR A 24 -0.81 8.05 19.76
C THR A 24 -1.90 7.55 18.81
N LEU A 25 -3.07 7.23 19.35
CA LEU A 25 -4.21 6.82 18.55
C LEU A 25 -4.69 7.97 17.65
N VAL A 26 -4.85 7.69 16.37
CA VAL A 26 -5.42 8.63 15.40
C VAL A 26 -6.91 8.32 15.24
N PRO A 27 -7.80 9.15 15.78
CA PRO A 27 -9.23 8.88 15.71
C PRO A 27 -9.75 8.93 14.26
N PRO A 28 -10.88 8.26 13.94
CA PRO A 28 -11.51 8.38 12.62
C PRO A 28 -12.00 9.80 12.34
N GLY A 29 -12.39 10.07 11.11
CA GLY A 29 -12.87 11.36 10.65
C GLY A 29 -11.83 12.20 9.91
N ASN A 30 -12.32 13.19 9.18
CA ASN A 30 -11.51 14.06 8.34
C ASN A 30 -10.81 15.16 9.16
N ARG A 31 -9.56 15.49 8.80
CA ARG A 31 -8.81 16.65 9.33
C ARG A 31 -9.08 17.89 8.48
N SER A 32 -9.43 17.67 7.19
CA SER A 32 -9.83 18.74 6.27
C SER A 32 -11.35 18.84 6.21
N ILE A 33 -11.89 20.07 6.33
CA ILE A 33 -13.33 20.32 6.20
C ILE A 33 -13.80 20.00 4.79
N GLU A 34 -13.01 20.40 3.79
CA GLU A 34 -13.29 20.15 2.38
C GLU A 34 -12.44 19.00 1.85
N GLN A 35 -12.96 18.31 0.84
CA GLN A 35 -12.25 17.25 0.16
C GLN A 35 -10.96 17.81 -0.48
N PRO A 36 -9.80 17.20 -0.19
CA PRO A 36 -8.56 17.55 -0.88
C PRO A 36 -8.68 17.39 -2.40
N PRO A 37 -7.95 18.20 -3.18
CA PRO A 37 -8.04 18.21 -4.64
C PRO A 37 -7.81 16.82 -5.26
N VAL A 38 -8.70 16.42 -6.16
CA VAL A 38 -8.55 15.21 -6.96
C VAL A 38 -7.61 15.50 -8.14
N PRO A 39 -6.60 14.65 -8.43
CA PRO A 39 -5.68 14.86 -9.54
C PRO A 39 -6.39 15.02 -10.88
N GLY A 40 -5.97 15.98 -11.70
CA GLY A 40 -6.57 16.26 -13.00
C GLY A 40 -6.64 15.06 -13.95
N ALA A 41 -5.70 14.11 -13.84
CA ALA A 41 -5.76 12.87 -14.61
C ALA A 41 -6.97 11.98 -14.23
N SER A 42 -7.34 11.93 -12.95
CA SER A 42 -8.56 11.24 -12.49
C SER A 42 -9.82 11.95 -12.98
N ALA A 43 -9.84 13.29 -12.91
CA ALA A 43 -10.96 14.09 -13.38
C ALA A 43 -11.20 13.87 -14.90
N ARG A 44 -10.14 13.96 -15.71
CA ARG A 44 -10.24 13.72 -17.18
C ARG A 44 -10.74 12.30 -17.50
N ARG A 45 -10.26 11.28 -16.79
CA ARG A 45 -10.74 9.90 -16.99
C ARG A 45 -12.22 9.76 -16.65
N THR A 46 -12.68 10.36 -15.56
CA THR A 46 -14.08 10.31 -15.12
C THR A 46 -14.97 11.01 -16.13
N GLN A 47 -14.56 12.17 -16.62
CA GLN A 47 -15.26 12.91 -17.68
C GLN A 47 -15.32 12.13 -19.00
N ALA A 48 -14.22 11.52 -19.43
CA ALA A 48 -14.15 10.70 -20.65
C ALA A 48 -15.07 9.46 -20.61
N MET A 49 -15.46 9.02 -19.42
CA MET A 49 -16.41 7.93 -19.21
C MET A 49 -17.86 8.41 -19.10
N ASN A 50 -18.16 9.69 -19.30
CA ASN A 50 -19.48 10.29 -19.11
C ASN A 50 -20.11 9.95 -17.74
N THR A 51 -19.34 9.98 -16.67
CA THR A 51 -19.76 9.62 -15.32
C THR A 51 -19.29 10.65 -14.30
N THR A 52 -19.69 10.49 -13.04
CA THR A 52 -19.27 11.32 -11.92
C THR A 52 -18.66 10.45 -10.81
N TYR A 53 -17.85 11.04 -9.93
CA TYR A 53 -17.34 10.34 -8.75
C TYR A 53 -18.46 9.78 -7.88
N GLN A 54 -19.55 10.54 -7.73
CA GLN A 54 -20.72 10.07 -6.98
C GLN A 54 -21.39 8.86 -7.62
N ALA A 55 -21.51 8.82 -8.93
CA ALA A 55 -22.07 7.67 -9.64
C ALA A 55 -21.16 6.44 -9.51
N LYS A 56 -19.84 6.62 -9.61
CA LYS A 56 -18.84 5.56 -9.41
C LYS A 56 -18.87 5.03 -7.95
N TYR A 57 -18.95 5.92 -6.96
CA TYR A 57 -19.12 5.53 -5.56
C TYR A 57 -20.37 4.68 -5.37
N ARG A 58 -21.52 5.12 -5.87
CA ARG A 58 -22.77 4.35 -5.75
C ARG A 58 -22.68 2.97 -6.39
N LYS A 59 -21.99 2.82 -7.53
CA LYS A 59 -21.77 1.53 -8.19
C LYS A 59 -20.97 0.57 -7.32
N ILE A 60 -19.80 1.03 -6.80
CA ILE A 60 -18.97 0.16 -5.94
C ILE A 60 -19.65 -0.15 -4.61
N TYR A 61 -20.32 0.82 -4.01
CA TYR A 61 -21.10 0.59 -2.80
C TYR A 61 -22.22 -0.43 -3.01
N ALA A 62 -22.98 -0.32 -4.11
CA ALA A 62 -24.03 -1.29 -4.45
C ALA A 62 -23.47 -2.69 -4.68
N LEU A 63 -22.31 -2.83 -5.34
CA LEU A 63 -21.60 -4.10 -5.48
C LEU A 63 -21.31 -4.72 -4.11
N LEU A 64 -20.66 -3.96 -3.23
CA LEU A 64 -20.31 -4.42 -1.88
C LEU A 64 -21.55 -4.75 -1.06
N LYS A 65 -22.64 -3.97 -1.19
CA LYS A 65 -23.88 -4.19 -0.47
C LYS A 65 -24.61 -5.47 -0.93
N ASN A 66 -24.62 -5.75 -2.23
CA ASN A 66 -25.38 -6.85 -2.81
C ASN A 66 -24.60 -8.18 -2.81
N ASP A 67 -23.28 -8.13 -2.78
CA ASP A 67 -22.42 -9.33 -2.78
C ASP A 67 -22.04 -9.73 -1.35
N ALA A 68 -22.90 -10.54 -0.72
CA ALA A 68 -22.66 -11.06 0.63
C ALA A 68 -21.44 -12.00 0.69
N ALA A 69 -21.16 -12.74 -0.40
CA ALA A 69 -20.01 -13.64 -0.45
C ALA A 69 -18.69 -12.84 -0.43
N LEU A 70 -18.61 -11.75 -1.20
CA LEU A 70 -17.47 -10.84 -1.20
C LEU A 70 -17.27 -10.20 0.19
N ARG A 71 -18.34 -9.71 0.83
CA ARG A 71 -18.24 -9.14 2.19
C ARG A 71 -17.73 -10.18 3.20
N SER A 72 -18.25 -11.40 3.16
CA SER A 72 -17.79 -12.48 4.04
C SER A 72 -16.30 -12.79 3.83
N LYS A 73 -15.81 -12.80 2.58
CA LYS A 73 -14.39 -12.97 2.29
C LYS A 73 -13.55 -11.81 2.81
N ILE A 74 -14.00 -10.56 2.64
CA ILE A 74 -13.33 -9.38 3.20
C ILE A 74 -13.23 -9.48 4.72
N GLN A 75 -14.30 -9.86 5.42
CA GLN A 75 -14.29 -10.08 6.87
C GLN A 75 -13.30 -11.17 7.27
N GLN A 76 -13.33 -12.32 6.60
CA GLN A 76 -12.43 -13.44 6.89
C GLN A 76 -10.96 -13.07 6.68
N VAL A 77 -10.64 -12.44 5.55
CA VAL A 77 -9.27 -12.03 5.25
C VAL A 77 -8.80 -10.96 6.22
N SER A 78 -9.60 -9.92 6.48
CA SER A 78 -9.23 -8.86 7.42
C SER A 78 -8.98 -9.40 8.83
N ALA A 79 -9.81 -10.32 9.32
CA ALA A 79 -9.60 -10.99 10.60
C ALA A 79 -8.27 -11.78 10.63
N THR A 80 -7.96 -12.51 9.55
CA THR A 80 -6.70 -13.26 9.41
C THR A 80 -5.48 -12.34 9.47
N TYR A 81 -5.59 -11.12 8.94
CA TYR A 81 -4.52 -10.11 8.97
C TYR A 81 -4.57 -9.20 10.21
N GLY A 82 -5.54 -9.38 11.09
CA GLY A 82 -5.69 -8.58 12.32
C GLY A 82 -5.97 -7.10 12.06
N ILE A 83 -6.77 -6.79 11.03
CA ILE A 83 -7.25 -5.45 10.70
C ILE A 83 -8.77 -5.42 10.66
N ASP A 84 -9.37 -4.25 10.87
CA ASP A 84 -10.80 -4.07 10.67
C ASP A 84 -11.16 -4.17 9.17
N PRO A 85 -12.23 -4.89 8.77
CA PRO A 85 -12.65 -5.01 7.38
C PRO A 85 -12.93 -3.66 6.71
N ILE A 86 -13.26 -2.63 7.47
CA ILE A 86 -13.48 -1.28 6.96
C ILE A 86 -12.26 -0.69 6.24
N HIS A 87 -11.04 -1.08 6.62
CA HIS A 87 -9.82 -0.66 5.93
C HIS A 87 -9.76 -1.20 4.50
N MET A 88 -10.12 -2.47 4.31
CA MET A 88 -10.17 -3.09 2.98
C MET A 88 -11.28 -2.47 2.12
N VAL A 89 -12.47 -2.28 2.70
CA VAL A 89 -13.58 -1.60 2.02
C VAL A 89 -13.18 -0.17 1.63
N GLY A 90 -12.54 0.57 2.53
CA GLY A 90 -12.08 1.93 2.26
C GLY A 90 -11.09 1.99 1.09
N ALA A 91 -10.11 1.09 1.03
CA ALA A 91 -9.18 0.99 -0.08
C ALA A 91 -9.89 0.69 -1.41
N ILE A 92 -10.77 -0.32 -1.44
CA ILE A 92 -11.55 -0.71 -2.62
C ILE A 92 -12.44 0.45 -3.09
N VAL A 93 -13.18 1.08 -2.19
CA VAL A 93 -14.07 2.21 -2.51
C VAL A 93 -13.29 3.39 -3.08
N GLY A 94 -12.16 3.75 -2.47
CA GLY A 94 -11.30 4.83 -2.96
C GLY A 94 -10.80 4.56 -4.37
N GLU A 95 -10.26 3.36 -4.63
CA GLU A 95 -9.75 2.96 -5.94
C GLU A 95 -10.84 3.00 -7.02
N HIS A 96 -11.99 2.41 -6.75
CA HIS A 96 -13.06 2.31 -7.73
C HIS A 96 -13.83 3.62 -7.93
N THR A 97 -13.78 4.55 -6.99
CA THR A 97 -14.37 5.87 -7.15
C THR A 97 -13.48 6.78 -8.00
N TYR A 98 -12.17 6.79 -7.77
CA TYR A 98 -11.29 7.80 -8.39
C TYR A 98 -10.45 7.28 -9.56
N ASN A 99 -10.12 5.99 -9.60
CA ASN A 99 -9.23 5.47 -10.63
C ASN A 99 -9.93 4.69 -11.73
N VAL A 100 -10.95 3.90 -11.41
CA VAL A 100 -11.54 2.94 -12.37
C VAL A 100 -13.06 3.05 -12.35
N ASP A 101 -13.73 2.69 -13.45
CA ASP A 101 -15.16 2.40 -13.43
C ASP A 101 -15.33 0.91 -13.10
N ALA A 102 -15.84 0.63 -11.90
CA ALA A 102 -15.77 -0.69 -11.29
C ALA A 102 -16.56 -1.77 -12.04
N TYR A 103 -17.70 -1.43 -12.65
CA TYR A 103 -18.67 -2.45 -13.07
C TYR A 103 -18.38 -3.03 -14.45
N ASP A 104 -18.03 -2.20 -15.44
CA ASP A 104 -17.81 -2.68 -16.81
C ASP A 104 -16.44 -3.35 -17.00
N ARG A 105 -15.54 -3.15 -16.03
CA ARG A 105 -14.16 -3.60 -16.14
C ARG A 105 -13.84 -4.86 -15.34
N LEU A 106 -14.59 -5.23 -14.30
CA LEU A 106 -14.38 -6.51 -13.62
C LEU A 106 -14.55 -7.69 -14.59
N GLN A 107 -15.59 -7.69 -15.42
CA GLN A 107 -15.77 -8.70 -16.48
C GLN A 107 -14.79 -8.50 -17.64
N THR A 108 -14.56 -7.26 -18.09
CA THR A 108 -13.63 -6.97 -19.19
C THR A 108 -12.19 -7.24 -18.80
N TYR A 109 -11.80 -7.03 -17.53
CA TYR A 109 -10.46 -7.37 -17.03
C TYR A 109 -10.26 -8.87 -16.91
N TYR A 110 -11.25 -9.63 -16.48
CA TYR A 110 -11.16 -11.10 -16.45
C TYR A 110 -10.95 -11.67 -17.87
N VAL A 111 -11.71 -11.20 -18.85
CA VAL A 111 -11.58 -11.63 -20.25
C VAL A 111 -10.25 -11.17 -20.85
N LYS A 112 -9.82 -9.93 -20.61
CA LYS A 112 -8.52 -9.43 -21.06
C LYS A 112 -7.37 -10.12 -20.33
N ALA A 113 -7.51 -10.43 -19.06
CA ALA A 113 -6.53 -11.17 -18.28
C ALA A 113 -6.28 -12.56 -18.85
N VAL A 114 -7.33 -13.27 -19.22
CA VAL A 114 -7.19 -14.58 -19.89
C VAL A 114 -6.49 -14.43 -21.25
N SER A 115 -6.75 -13.38 -22.00
CA SER A 115 -6.05 -13.10 -23.27
C SER A 115 -4.59 -12.69 -23.07
N TYR A 116 -4.25 -12.01 -21.97
CA TYR A 116 -2.86 -11.66 -21.61
C TYR A 116 -2.06 -12.87 -21.08
N LEU A 117 -2.71 -13.84 -20.45
CA LEU A 117 -2.07 -15.08 -20.03
C LEU A 117 -1.52 -15.93 -21.20
N SER A 118 -2.00 -15.67 -22.42
CA SER A 118 -1.52 -16.34 -23.64
C SER A 118 -0.32 -15.62 -24.29
N SER A 119 -0.01 -14.38 -23.91
CA SER A 119 1.16 -13.65 -24.40
C SER A 119 2.36 -13.88 -23.47
N ARG A 120 3.59 -13.88 -24.01
CA ARG A 120 4.83 -13.93 -23.19
C ARG A 120 5.02 -12.57 -22.50
N LEU A 121 4.31 -12.35 -21.39
CA LEU A 121 4.47 -11.16 -20.58
C LEU A 121 5.84 -11.19 -19.88
N THR A 122 6.55 -10.09 -19.96
CA THR A 122 7.81 -9.88 -19.25
C THR A 122 7.74 -8.58 -18.46
N PHE A 123 8.31 -8.58 -17.27
CA PHE A 123 8.59 -7.35 -16.54
C PHE A 123 9.94 -6.82 -17.04
N SER A 124 9.92 -5.92 -18.01
CA SER A 124 11.12 -5.48 -18.70
C SER A 124 11.07 -4.02 -19.12
N TYR A 125 12.23 -3.44 -19.31
CA TYR A 125 12.43 -2.12 -19.90
C TYR A 125 13.46 -2.21 -21.03
N GLN A 126 13.13 -1.74 -22.22
CA GLN A 126 14.00 -1.81 -23.42
C GLN A 126 14.59 -3.21 -23.70
N GLY A 127 13.81 -4.26 -23.44
CA GLY A 127 14.23 -5.65 -23.68
C GLY A 127 15.00 -6.30 -22.53
N GLU A 128 15.43 -5.55 -21.51
CA GLU A 128 16.06 -6.11 -20.31
C GLU A 128 15.03 -6.44 -19.25
N ASN A 129 15.01 -7.70 -18.78
CA ASN A 129 14.13 -8.13 -17.71
C ASN A 129 14.51 -7.49 -16.38
N VAL A 130 13.50 -7.19 -15.56
CA VAL A 130 13.73 -6.61 -14.22
C VAL A 130 14.61 -7.50 -13.36
N SER A 131 14.47 -8.83 -13.49
CA SER A 131 15.27 -9.79 -12.73
C SER A 131 16.76 -9.70 -13.06
N ASP A 132 17.11 -9.43 -14.32
CA ASP A 132 18.48 -9.25 -14.77
C ASP A 132 18.98 -7.84 -14.42
N PHE A 133 18.15 -6.83 -14.60
CA PHE A 133 18.44 -5.44 -14.27
C PHE A 133 18.86 -5.26 -12.80
N VAL A 134 18.17 -5.93 -11.86
CA VAL A 134 18.46 -5.81 -10.42
C VAL A 134 19.67 -6.62 -9.95
N GLU A 135 20.32 -7.38 -10.84
CA GLU A 135 21.61 -8.03 -10.55
C GLU A 135 22.82 -7.11 -10.77
N ARG A 136 22.60 -5.92 -11.34
CA ARG A 136 23.66 -4.91 -11.54
C ARG A 136 24.35 -4.53 -10.24
N PRO A 137 25.65 -4.12 -10.27
CA PRO A 137 26.42 -3.81 -9.06
C PRO A 137 25.78 -2.77 -8.13
N GLU A 138 25.01 -1.82 -8.70
CA GLU A 138 24.33 -0.77 -7.95
C GLU A 138 23.32 -1.35 -6.93
N PHE A 139 22.79 -2.54 -7.18
CA PHE A 139 21.83 -3.23 -6.32
C PHE A 139 22.50 -4.19 -5.32
N SER A 140 23.82 -4.25 -5.23
CA SER A 140 24.54 -5.18 -4.35
C SER A 140 24.08 -5.13 -2.89
N SER A 141 23.83 -3.93 -2.35
CA SER A 141 23.31 -3.73 -0.98
C SER A 141 21.92 -4.30 -0.76
N CYS A 142 21.15 -4.59 -1.81
CA CYS A 142 19.83 -5.16 -1.69
C CYS A 142 19.85 -6.69 -1.51
N LYS A 143 20.97 -7.36 -1.85
CA LYS A 143 21.10 -8.83 -1.74
C LYS A 143 21.05 -9.33 -0.29
N GLU A 144 21.37 -8.47 0.68
CA GLU A 144 21.30 -8.79 2.11
C GLU A 144 19.88 -8.73 2.70
N LYS A 145 18.90 -8.24 1.92
CA LYS A 145 17.51 -8.14 2.39
C LYS A 145 16.84 -9.49 2.38
N THR A 146 16.25 -9.88 3.52
CA THR A 146 15.68 -11.22 3.73
C THR A 146 14.19 -11.30 3.46
N SER A 147 13.48 -10.16 3.50
CA SER A 147 12.05 -10.11 3.19
C SER A 147 11.79 -9.53 1.79
N SER A 148 10.76 -10.02 1.12
CA SER A 148 10.33 -9.50 -0.19
C SER A 148 10.04 -7.99 -0.13
N TYR A 149 9.48 -7.52 0.98
CA TYR A 149 9.19 -6.10 1.18
C TYR A 149 10.46 -5.25 1.18
N GLU A 150 11.41 -5.58 2.07
CA GLU A 150 12.67 -4.83 2.17
C GLU A 150 13.51 -4.92 0.89
N LEU A 151 13.50 -6.09 0.24
CA LEU A 151 14.20 -6.32 -1.01
C LEU A 151 13.69 -5.39 -2.11
N TRP A 152 12.39 -5.36 -2.36
CA TRP A 152 11.82 -4.54 -3.41
C TRP A 152 11.84 -3.05 -3.07
N GLN A 153 11.71 -2.67 -1.80
CA GLN A 153 11.93 -1.30 -1.36
C GLN A 153 13.38 -0.83 -1.58
N CYS A 154 14.36 -1.66 -1.25
CA CYS A 154 15.76 -1.35 -1.54
C CYS A 154 15.98 -1.12 -3.04
N ARG A 155 15.41 -1.99 -3.90
CA ARG A 155 15.50 -1.87 -5.36
C ARG A 155 14.88 -0.56 -5.87
N GLU A 156 13.73 -0.14 -5.34
CA GLU A 156 13.14 1.16 -5.67
C GLU A 156 14.03 2.34 -5.23
N GLN A 157 14.64 2.27 -4.05
CA GLN A 157 15.57 3.30 -3.57
C GLN A 157 16.81 3.40 -4.44
N VAL A 158 17.39 2.26 -4.84
CA VAL A 158 18.53 2.22 -5.77
C VAL A 158 18.14 2.79 -7.12
N TRP A 159 16.98 2.42 -7.68
CA TRP A 159 16.44 2.99 -8.90
C TRP A 159 16.36 4.52 -8.82
N ASN A 160 15.70 5.05 -7.79
CA ASN A 160 15.52 6.48 -7.61
C ASN A 160 16.86 7.24 -7.50
N ARG A 161 17.86 6.62 -6.82
CA ARG A 161 19.17 7.23 -6.61
C ARG A 161 20.07 7.13 -7.83
N SER A 162 20.09 5.99 -8.54
CA SER A 162 21.14 5.67 -9.51
C SER A 162 20.68 5.71 -10.96
N PHE A 163 19.38 5.53 -11.25
CA PHE A 163 18.90 5.38 -12.64
C PHE A 163 17.83 6.41 -13.03
N ARG A 164 16.86 6.66 -12.18
CA ARG A 164 15.70 7.49 -12.49
C ARG A 164 16.08 8.86 -13.04
N GLY A 165 15.63 9.15 -14.26
CA GLY A 165 15.93 10.41 -14.98
C GLY A 165 17.38 10.60 -15.39
N LYS A 166 18.25 9.57 -15.28
CA LYS A 166 19.69 9.65 -15.54
C LYS A 166 20.11 8.90 -16.80
N THR A 167 21.29 9.23 -17.32
CA THR A 167 21.97 8.42 -18.32
C THR A 167 23.04 7.60 -17.61
N VAL A 168 23.00 6.28 -17.75
CA VAL A 168 23.98 5.35 -17.19
C VAL A 168 24.57 4.54 -18.34
N GLY A 169 25.87 4.66 -18.54
CA GLY A 169 26.51 4.18 -19.77
C GLY A 169 25.92 4.90 -21.00
N THR A 170 25.37 4.12 -21.93
CA THR A 170 24.71 4.64 -23.15
C THR A 170 23.19 4.73 -23.03
N THR A 171 22.61 4.25 -21.93
CA THR A 171 21.16 4.15 -21.75
C THR A 171 20.61 5.34 -20.98
N ARG A 172 19.63 6.06 -21.56
CA ARG A 172 18.85 7.07 -20.86
C ARG A 172 17.64 6.43 -20.21
N PHE A 173 17.58 6.50 -18.86
CA PHE A 173 16.45 6.00 -18.08
C PHE A 173 15.38 7.09 -17.92
N PRO A 174 14.07 6.71 -17.88
CA PRO A 174 12.98 7.66 -17.71
C PRO A 174 12.93 8.22 -16.28
N ASP A 175 12.30 9.38 -16.11
CA ASP A 175 12.02 9.96 -14.80
C ASP A 175 10.73 9.40 -14.18
N ASP A 176 10.47 8.12 -14.41
CA ASP A 176 9.34 7.38 -13.87
C ASP A 176 9.75 6.54 -12.65
N ARG A 177 8.76 6.19 -11.84
CA ARG A 177 8.99 5.28 -10.71
C ARG A 177 9.36 3.88 -11.23
N PHE A 178 10.15 3.14 -10.46
CA PHE A 178 10.60 1.78 -10.79
C PHE A 178 9.44 0.86 -11.23
N GLY A 179 8.34 0.87 -10.46
CA GLY A 179 7.14 0.11 -10.78
C GLY A 179 6.51 0.49 -12.12
N ALA A 180 6.51 1.78 -12.48
CA ALA A 180 5.98 2.24 -13.76
C ALA A 180 6.90 1.89 -14.94
N THR A 181 8.20 1.82 -14.71
CA THR A 181 9.17 1.51 -15.75
C THR A 181 9.18 0.03 -16.12
N PHE A 182 9.18 -0.87 -15.14
CA PHE A 182 9.37 -2.30 -15.40
C PHE A 182 8.08 -3.13 -15.34
N PHE A 183 7.10 -2.75 -14.51
CA PHE A 183 5.96 -3.62 -14.18
C PHE A 183 4.66 -3.23 -14.89
N GLN A 184 4.74 -2.36 -15.90
CA GLN A 184 3.58 -1.90 -16.67
C GLN A 184 3.85 -2.00 -18.18
N PRO A 185 4.09 -3.22 -18.71
CA PRO A 185 4.55 -3.40 -20.08
C PRO A 185 3.54 -2.95 -21.15
N LEU A 186 2.27 -2.78 -20.80
CA LEU A 186 1.21 -2.53 -21.78
C LEU A 186 0.44 -1.22 -21.57
N TYR A 187 0.35 -0.72 -20.33
CA TYR A 187 -0.41 0.50 -20.02
C TYR A 187 0.20 1.19 -18.79
N ALA A 188 0.98 2.22 -18.99
CA ALA A 188 1.56 3.01 -17.89
C ALA A 188 0.49 3.51 -16.90
N GLY A 189 0.67 3.25 -15.63
CA GLY A 189 -0.22 3.72 -14.55
C GLY A 189 -1.45 2.85 -14.27
N GLN A 190 -1.54 1.61 -14.80
CA GLN A 190 -2.68 0.74 -14.51
C GLN A 190 -2.43 -0.16 -13.29
N THR A 191 -3.46 -0.25 -12.47
CA THR A 191 -3.65 -1.19 -11.39
C THR A 191 -4.73 -2.20 -11.77
N PHE A 192 -4.77 -3.38 -11.14
CA PHE A 192 -5.56 -4.51 -11.63
C PHE A 192 -6.43 -5.14 -10.54
N GLY A 193 -7.54 -5.74 -10.98
CA GLY A 193 -8.43 -6.52 -10.12
C GLY A 193 -9.23 -5.68 -9.13
N LEU A 194 -9.89 -6.36 -8.19
CA LEU A 194 -10.72 -5.72 -7.16
C LEU A 194 -9.89 -4.79 -6.26
N GLY A 195 -8.70 -5.21 -5.88
CA GLY A 195 -7.78 -4.42 -5.04
C GLY A 195 -7.04 -3.32 -5.78
N GLN A 196 -7.14 -3.25 -7.12
CA GLN A 196 -6.38 -2.29 -7.93
C GLN A 196 -4.88 -2.28 -7.58
N LEU A 197 -4.31 -3.48 -7.39
CA LEU A 197 -2.91 -3.64 -7.08
C LEU A 197 -2.03 -3.53 -8.33
N ASN A 198 -0.85 -2.96 -8.17
CA ASN A 198 0.20 -3.08 -9.17
C ASN A 198 1.10 -4.30 -8.86
N PRO A 199 1.77 -4.87 -9.88
CA PRO A 199 2.61 -6.05 -9.69
C PRO A 199 3.73 -5.88 -8.66
N LEU A 200 4.35 -4.71 -8.59
CA LEU A 200 5.43 -4.44 -7.63
C LEU A 200 4.91 -4.50 -6.18
N THR A 201 3.73 -3.93 -5.89
CA THR A 201 3.11 -4.02 -4.56
C THR A 201 2.81 -5.48 -4.19
N ALA A 202 2.33 -6.28 -5.13
CA ALA A 202 2.10 -7.70 -4.88
C ALA A 202 3.42 -8.44 -4.58
N LEU A 203 4.48 -8.19 -5.34
CA LEU A 203 5.81 -8.74 -5.07
C LEU A 203 6.35 -8.31 -3.70
N GLN A 204 6.17 -7.06 -3.31
CA GLN A 204 6.54 -6.56 -1.98
C GLN A 204 5.83 -7.32 -0.86
N MET A 205 4.54 -7.59 -1.00
CA MET A 205 3.73 -8.25 0.04
C MET A 205 3.86 -9.78 0.03
N SER A 206 4.58 -10.35 -0.92
CA SER A 206 4.63 -11.80 -1.20
C SER A 206 4.99 -12.65 0.01
N ASP A 207 6.02 -12.29 0.79
CA ASP A 207 6.41 -13.07 1.98
C ASP A 207 5.38 -12.97 3.10
N MET A 208 4.78 -11.80 3.32
CA MET A 208 3.73 -11.64 4.33
C MET A 208 2.51 -12.48 3.97
N VAL A 209 2.09 -12.47 2.71
CA VAL A 209 0.94 -13.23 2.24
C VAL A 209 1.22 -14.74 2.28
N ASN A 210 2.42 -15.18 1.88
CA ASN A 210 2.83 -16.58 2.01
C ASN A 210 2.76 -17.04 3.48
N LYS A 211 3.31 -16.25 4.40
CA LYS A 211 3.34 -16.58 5.83
C LYS A 211 1.95 -16.64 6.48
N ILE A 212 1.05 -15.74 6.09
CA ILE A 212 -0.27 -15.59 6.76
C ILE A 212 -1.36 -16.41 6.07
N SER A 213 -1.39 -16.40 4.74
CA SER A 213 -2.44 -17.04 3.93
C SER A 213 -1.98 -18.32 3.25
N ASN A 214 -0.73 -18.73 3.44
CA ASN A 214 -0.14 -19.93 2.81
C ASN A 214 -0.24 -19.94 1.26
N LEU A 215 -0.35 -18.75 0.63
CA LEU A 215 -0.31 -18.64 -0.82
C LEU A 215 1.13 -18.76 -1.33
N PRO A 216 1.37 -19.29 -2.54
CA PRO A 216 2.70 -19.38 -3.13
C PRO A 216 3.37 -18.00 -3.22
N LYS A 217 4.68 -17.95 -2.95
CA LYS A 217 5.46 -16.72 -3.15
C LYS A 217 5.45 -16.31 -4.62
N LEU A 218 5.31 -15.01 -4.86
CA LEU A 218 5.40 -14.43 -6.20
C LEU A 218 6.85 -14.21 -6.60
N ASP A 219 7.13 -14.46 -7.88
CA ASP A 219 8.44 -14.24 -8.49
C ASP A 219 8.30 -13.31 -9.71
N ALA A 220 9.15 -12.29 -9.79
CA ALA A 220 9.18 -11.37 -10.92
C ALA A 220 9.55 -12.05 -12.25
N ARG A 221 10.20 -13.22 -12.21
CA ARG A 221 10.47 -14.06 -13.37
C ARG A 221 9.23 -14.78 -13.92
N ASN A 222 8.12 -14.75 -13.16
CA ASN A 222 6.85 -15.33 -13.57
C ASN A 222 5.72 -14.26 -13.58
N PRO A 223 5.72 -13.33 -14.53
CA PRO A 223 4.70 -12.27 -14.63
C PRO A 223 3.27 -12.81 -14.70
N ASN A 224 3.08 -13.96 -15.36
CA ASN A 224 1.76 -14.58 -15.49
C ASN A 224 1.15 -14.95 -14.13
N GLN A 225 1.98 -15.51 -13.22
CA GLN A 225 1.54 -15.81 -11.86
C GLN A 225 1.17 -14.52 -11.11
N VAL A 226 2.00 -13.47 -11.22
CA VAL A 226 1.75 -12.19 -10.56
C VAL A 226 0.44 -11.58 -11.05
N TYR A 227 0.24 -11.50 -12.37
CA TYR A 227 -1.02 -10.95 -12.92
C TYR A 227 -2.24 -11.80 -12.57
N LYS A 228 -2.15 -13.13 -12.65
CA LYS A 228 -3.24 -14.02 -12.23
C LYS A 228 -3.63 -13.73 -10.78
N THR A 229 -2.66 -13.59 -9.90
CA THR A 229 -2.90 -13.33 -8.47
C THR A 229 -3.60 -12.00 -8.22
N ILE A 230 -3.13 -10.90 -8.84
CA ILE A 230 -3.70 -9.57 -8.57
C ILE A 230 -5.06 -9.35 -9.25
N MET A 231 -5.37 -10.13 -10.28
CA MET A 231 -6.65 -10.04 -11.00
C MET A 231 -7.73 -10.95 -10.44
N ASP A 232 -7.36 -12.05 -9.80
CA ASP A 232 -8.29 -12.97 -9.17
C ASP A 232 -8.84 -12.34 -7.87
N PRO A 233 -10.17 -12.17 -7.73
CA PRO A 233 -10.77 -11.55 -6.54
C PRO A 233 -10.44 -12.29 -5.23
N ASP A 234 -10.26 -13.60 -5.28
CA ASP A 234 -9.98 -14.41 -4.10
C ASP A 234 -8.50 -14.34 -3.70
N LEU A 235 -7.61 -14.25 -4.67
CA LEU A 235 -6.18 -14.19 -4.45
C LEU A 235 -5.68 -12.77 -4.15
N THR A 236 -6.35 -11.72 -4.65
CA THR A 236 -5.93 -10.32 -4.44
C THR A 236 -6.23 -9.80 -3.04
N LEU A 237 -7.31 -10.25 -2.39
CA LEU A 237 -7.72 -9.75 -1.07
C LEU A 237 -6.65 -9.92 0.03
N PRO A 238 -5.92 -11.05 0.15
CA PRO A 238 -4.78 -11.17 1.05
C PRO A 238 -3.69 -10.10 0.84
N TYR A 239 -3.42 -9.72 -0.41
CA TYR A 239 -2.42 -8.68 -0.73
C TYR A 239 -2.91 -7.27 -0.38
N VAL A 240 -4.21 -7.00 -0.56
CA VAL A 240 -4.84 -5.76 -0.06
C VAL A 240 -4.69 -5.64 1.45
N ALA A 241 -5.06 -6.70 2.18
CA ALA A 241 -4.96 -6.73 3.64
C ALA A 241 -3.50 -6.60 4.12
N ALA A 242 -2.55 -7.27 3.47
CA ALA A 242 -1.12 -7.17 3.76
C ALA A 242 -0.60 -5.74 3.60
N THR A 243 -0.99 -5.05 2.53
CA THR A 243 -0.60 -3.66 2.25
C THR A 243 -1.13 -2.71 3.33
N LEU A 244 -2.38 -2.88 3.73
CA LEU A 244 -3.02 -2.07 4.78
C LEU A 244 -2.39 -2.33 6.15
N ARG A 245 -2.18 -3.61 6.51
CA ARG A 245 -1.48 -4.00 7.74
C ARG A 245 -0.07 -3.42 7.80
N ASN A 246 0.67 -3.48 6.69
CA ASN A 246 2.01 -2.90 6.61
C ASN A 246 1.97 -1.39 6.87
N SER A 247 1.01 -0.68 6.30
CA SER A 247 0.84 0.76 6.51
C SER A 247 0.55 1.11 7.98
N ILE A 248 -0.33 0.35 8.64
CA ILE A 248 -0.62 0.52 10.08
C ILE A 248 0.65 0.27 10.91
N ALA A 249 1.36 -0.82 10.65
CA ALA A 249 2.58 -1.17 11.36
C ALA A 249 3.69 -0.14 11.17
N ALA A 250 3.86 0.38 9.95
CA ALA A 250 4.85 1.42 9.63
C ALA A 250 4.60 2.71 10.41
N TYR A 251 3.36 3.20 10.44
CA TYR A 251 3.02 4.42 11.17
C TYR A 251 3.17 4.25 12.67
N LYS A 252 2.74 3.11 13.20
CA LYS A 252 2.90 2.79 14.63
C LYS A 252 4.37 2.71 15.04
N LYS A 253 5.20 2.02 14.25
CA LYS A 253 6.61 1.79 14.56
C LYS A 253 7.48 3.03 14.35
N ILE A 254 7.22 3.80 13.29
CA ILE A 254 8.12 4.87 12.84
C ILE A 254 7.65 6.24 13.33
N ALA A 255 6.37 6.57 13.15
CA ALA A 255 5.84 7.89 13.45
C ALA A 255 5.20 7.99 14.84
N ASP A 256 5.15 6.90 15.60
CA ASP A 256 4.49 6.81 16.91
C ASP A 256 2.98 7.13 16.85
N PHE A 257 2.33 6.86 15.69
CA PHE A 257 0.89 7.00 15.49
C PHE A 257 0.22 5.65 15.22
N ASP A 258 -0.83 5.34 15.98
CA ASP A 258 -1.69 4.19 15.73
C ASP A 258 -2.88 4.63 14.85
N ILE A 259 -2.84 4.25 13.58
CA ILE A 259 -3.86 4.55 12.57
C ILE A 259 -4.86 3.41 12.37
N SER A 260 -4.82 2.37 13.21
CA SER A 260 -5.71 1.20 13.10
C SER A 260 -7.20 1.54 13.31
N GLY A 261 -7.50 2.68 13.91
CA GLY A 261 -8.87 3.21 14.04
C GLY A 261 -9.30 4.18 12.94
N ASN A 262 -8.43 4.50 11.95
CA ASN A 262 -8.73 5.49 10.92
C ASN A 262 -8.62 4.90 9.50
N PRO A 263 -9.73 4.39 8.92
CA PRO A 263 -9.73 3.83 7.57
C PRO A 263 -9.45 4.85 6.48
N GLY A 264 -9.72 6.14 6.70
CA GLY A 264 -9.36 7.18 5.75
C GLY A 264 -7.85 7.35 5.60
N ILE A 265 -7.09 7.31 6.70
CA ILE A 265 -5.62 7.38 6.61
C ILE A 265 -5.05 6.13 5.93
N THR A 266 -5.56 4.93 6.22
CA THR A 266 -5.08 3.72 5.55
C THR A 266 -5.45 3.68 4.06
N ALA A 267 -6.63 4.16 3.66
CA ALA A 267 -7.01 4.33 2.25
C ALA A 267 -6.12 5.37 1.53
N THR A 268 -5.76 6.45 2.23
CA THR A 268 -4.77 7.42 1.73
C THR A 268 -3.43 6.74 1.44
N LEU A 269 -2.90 5.97 2.39
CA LEU A 269 -1.62 5.29 2.24
C LEU A 269 -1.67 4.20 1.17
N TYR A 270 -2.81 3.53 1.02
CA TYR A 270 -3.04 2.57 -0.06
C TYR A 270 -2.89 3.22 -1.44
N ASN A 271 -3.49 4.41 -1.61
CA ASN A 271 -3.39 5.17 -2.87
C ASN A 271 -1.99 5.72 -3.16
N VAL A 272 -1.32 6.28 -2.15
CA VAL A 272 -0.05 7.01 -2.38
C VAL A 272 1.19 6.13 -2.20
N GLY A 273 1.08 4.99 -1.52
CA GLY A 273 2.19 4.06 -1.26
C GLY A 273 3.28 4.60 -0.32
N ASN A 274 4.35 3.82 -0.14
CA ASN A 274 5.55 4.16 0.63
C ASN A 274 5.25 4.61 2.08
N PRO A 275 4.51 3.81 2.88
CA PRO A 275 4.08 4.21 4.22
C PRO A 275 5.25 4.51 5.16
N GLU A 276 6.39 3.81 5.06
CA GLU A 276 7.56 4.04 5.90
C GLU A 276 8.20 5.40 5.64
N ALA A 277 8.42 5.74 4.37
CA ALA A 277 9.01 7.03 4.02
C ALA A 277 8.12 8.21 4.47
N ARG A 278 6.79 8.04 4.34
CA ARG A 278 5.81 9.02 4.80
C ARG A 278 5.79 9.13 6.32
N ALA A 279 5.86 8.01 7.02
CA ALA A 279 5.96 7.97 8.46
C ALA A 279 7.25 8.64 8.96
N GLN A 280 8.40 8.45 8.27
CA GLN A 280 9.65 9.13 8.58
C GLN A 280 9.55 10.65 8.40
N VAL A 281 8.94 11.12 7.31
CA VAL A 281 8.72 12.56 7.07
C VAL A 281 7.85 13.15 8.16
N LEU A 282 6.76 12.49 8.54
CA LEU A 282 5.86 12.94 9.61
C LEU A 282 6.58 12.97 10.96
N LYS A 283 7.39 11.96 11.27
CA LYS A 283 8.21 11.92 12.49
C LYS A 283 9.19 13.08 12.55
N ALA A 284 9.90 13.35 11.44
CA ALA A 284 10.87 14.44 11.35
C ALA A 284 10.19 15.81 11.54
N GLU A 285 9.02 16.00 10.94
CA GLU A 285 8.23 17.23 11.11
C GLU A 285 7.75 17.38 12.56
N ASN A 286 7.28 16.32 13.18
CA ASN A 286 6.83 16.35 14.57
C ASN A 286 7.97 16.55 15.56
N ALA A 287 9.20 16.13 15.26
CA ALA A 287 10.37 16.45 16.05
C ALA A 287 10.66 17.97 16.05
N LYS A 288 10.52 18.65 14.90
CA LYS A 288 10.65 20.12 14.82
C LYS A 288 9.56 20.81 15.61
N ARG A 289 8.31 20.35 15.49
CA ARG A 289 7.16 20.90 16.24
C ARG A 289 7.34 20.75 17.75
N ALA A 290 7.80 19.60 18.20
CA ALA A 290 8.08 19.37 19.62
C ALA A 290 9.16 20.34 20.14
N ALA A 291 10.22 20.62 19.39
CA ALA A 291 11.26 21.57 19.75
C ALA A 291 10.74 23.01 19.91
N THR A 292 9.69 23.37 19.17
CA THR A 292 9.02 24.70 19.24
C THR A 292 7.75 24.70 20.09
N ARG A 293 7.45 23.61 20.81
CA ARG A 293 6.21 23.42 21.59
C ARG A 293 4.93 23.61 20.78
N THR A 294 4.99 23.35 19.48
CA THR A 294 3.83 23.37 18.58
C THR A 294 3.10 22.02 18.67
N PRO A 295 1.76 21.97 18.63
CA PRO A 295 1.02 20.71 18.65
C PRO A 295 1.47 19.75 17.53
N LEU A 296 1.46 18.45 17.82
CA LEU A 296 1.83 17.43 16.83
C LEU A 296 0.92 17.49 15.60
N LEU A 297 1.52 17.34 14.45
CA LEU A 297 0.81 17.13 13.18
C LEU A 297 0.32 15.69 13.14
N LEU A 298 -0.98 15.48 13.01
CA LEU A 298 -1.56 14.18 12.77
C LEU A 298 -1.40 13.78 11.30
N PRO A 299 -1.41 12.47 10.98
CA PRO A 299 -1.51 12.01 9.60
C PRO A 299 -2.70 12.65 8.89
N GLN A 300 -2.51 13.09 7.64
CA GLN A 300 -3.53 13.77 6.85
C GLN A 300 -4.09 12.83 5.79
N GLU A 301 -5.40 12.91 5.58
CA GLU A 301 -6.07 12.24 4.48
C GLU A 301 -5.88 12.98 3.16
N ASN A 302 -5.80 12.21 2.05
CA ASN A 302 -6.00 12.73 0.71
C ASN A 302 -7.49 12.58 0.30
N TYR A 303 -7.79 12.83 -0.97
CA TYR A 303 -9.17 12.72 -1.50
C TYR A 303 -9.79 11.31 -1.36
N TYR A 304 -8.98 10.22 -1.34
CA TYR A 304 -9.47 8.86 -1.03
C TYR A 304 -9.90 8.76 0.42
N GLY A 305 -8.99 9.11 1.31
CA GLY A 305 -9.23 9.03 2.74
C GLY A 305 -10.33 9.94 3.21
N TRP A 306 -10.43 11.12 2.61
CA TRP A 306 -11.50 12.05 2.89
C TRP A 306 -12.87 11.43 2.55
N LEU A 307 -13.02 10.84 1.37
CA LEU A 307 -14.25 10.14 0.98
C LEU A 307 -14.60 9.01 1.95
N VAL A 308 -13.60 8.18 2.32
CA VAL A 308 -13.81 7.05 3.21
C VAL A 308 -14.29 7.50 4.59
N ASN A 309 -13.70 8.56 5.13
CA ASN A 309 -14.12 9.11 6.41
C ASN A 309 -15.47 9.83 6.33
N ASP A 310 -15.78 10.50 5.20
CA ASP A 310 -17.09 11.15 4.96
C ASP A 310 -18.23 10.11 4.87
N LYS A 311 -17.95 8.93 4.34
CA LYS A 311 -18.92 7.84 4.17
C LYS A 311 -18.79 6.74 5.24
N LEU A 312 -18.06 6.99 6.33
CA LEU A 312 -17.67 5.95 7.27
C LEU A 312 -18.85 5.17 7.85
N ASP A 313 -19.92 5.87 8.26
CA ASP A 313 -21.10 5.22 8.85
C ASP A 313 -21.85 4.36 7.81
N GLU A 314 -21.97 4.87 6.58
CA GLU A 314 -22.56 4.12 5.47
C GLU A 314 -21.74 2.86 5.13
N LEU A 315 -20.40 2.98 5.12
CA LEU A 315 -19.51 1.85 4.84
C LEU A 315 -19.48 0.81 5.98
N LYS A 316 -19.57 1.24 7.23
CA LYS A 316 -19.70 0.34 8.39
C LYS A 316 -21.00 -0.46 8.37
N ALA A 317 -22.08 0.12 7.85
CA ALA A 317 -23.38 -0.56 7.73
C ALA A 317 -23.38 -1.73 6.72
N LEU A 318 -22.27 -1.99 6.03
CA LEU A 318 -22.09 -3.17 5.17
C LEU A 318 -21.84 -4.45 5.98
N PHE A 319 -21.44 -4.35 7.24
CA PHE A 319 -21.06 -5.45 8.14
C PHE A 319 -21.89 -5.46 9.42
#